data_70f6a6dee7171eb500c8f56ca537e207
#
_entry.id   70f6a6dee7171eb500c8f56ca537e207
#
_cell.length_a   1.000
_cell.length_b   1.000
_cell.length_c   1.000
_cell.angle_alpha   90.00
_cell.angle_beta   90.00
_cell.angle_gamma   90.00
#
_symmetry.space_group_name_H-M   'P 1'
#
loop_
_entity.id
_entity.type
_entity.pdbx_description
1 polymer ?
#
loop_
_entity_poly.entity_id
_entity_poly.type
_entity_poly.pdbx_seq_one_letter_code
_entity_poly.pdbx_strand_id
1 'polypeptide(L)'
;GSEADFEQAKKRNPNMPAFSSETYPGWLTHWGEKWAKPDTAGLKKEVEFLLKSKRSLNFYVIHGGTNFGFTAGANAFSPTQYQPDITSYDYDAPINEQGRPTAKYFMLRNLIKKYVDYKIPEIPEPVKRIEIPEIRMQQTSSIWQALPLPVYSPQPVPMEMLDQNQGLILYSTKLVGHKGGKLTIWEP
;
A
#
# COMPACT_ATOMS: atom_id res chain seq x y z
N GLY A 1 -6.53 -3.08 17.36
CA GLY A 1 -6.48 -4.24 18.27
C GLY A 1 -7.70 -4.34 19.16
N SER A 2 -8.31 -5.52 19.26
CA SER A 2 -9.45 -5.78 20.12
C SER A 2 -9.02 -5.96 21.60
N GLU A 3 -9.98 -5.88 22.52
CA GLU A 3 -9.71 -6.21 23.93
C GLU A 3 -9.17 -7.62 24.11
N ALA A 4 -9.70 -8.59 23.36
CA ALA A 4 -9.25 -9.98 23.39
C ALA A 4 -7.78 -10.13 22.99
N ASP A 5 -7.32 -9.37 21.98
CA ASP A 5 -5.92 -9.39 21.52
C ASP A 5 -4.98 -8.88 22.64
N PHE A 6 -5.37 -7.80 23.32
CA PHE A 6 -4.60 -7.26 24.43
C PHE A 6 -4.55 -8.21 25.64
N GLU A 7 -5.66 -8.85 25.98
CA GLU A 7 -5.68 -9.85 27.05
C GLU A 7 -4.82 -11.08 26.70
N GLN A 8 -4.84 -11.51 25.43
CA GLN A 8 -3.98 -12.59 24.97
C GLN A 8 -2.49 -12.20 25.02
N ALA A 9 -2.15 -10.99 24.56
CA ALA A 9 -0.79 -10.49 24.65
C ALA A 9 -0.29 -10.43 26.09
N LYS A 10 -1.13 -9.94 27.03
CA LYS A 10 -0.81 -9.88 28.45
C LYS A 10 -0.64 -11.26 29.09
N LYS A 11 -1.45 -12.25 28.70
CA LYS A 11 -1.28 -13.63 29.16
C LYS A 11 0.05 -14.23 28.72
N ARG A 12 0.51 -13.92 27.50
CA ARG A 12 1.80 -14.40 26.96
C ARG A 12 3.00 -13.69 27.61
N ASN A 13 2.86 -12.40 27.87
CA ASN A 13 3.94 -11.55 28.39
C ASN A 13 3.41 -10.65 29.53
N PRO A 14 3.16 -11.20 30.73
CA PRO A 14 2.45 -10.49 31.81
C PRO A 14 3.19 -9.25 32.33
N ASN A 15 4.51 -9.21 32.19
CA ASN A 15 5.35 -8.11 32.66
C ASN A 15 5.66 -7.06 31.58
N MET A 16 5.12 -7.21 30.37
CA MET A 16 5.34 -6.28 29.27
C MET A 16 4.04 -5.53 28.94
N PRO A 17 4.14 -4.23 28.58
CA PRO A 17 2.98 -3.50 28.10
C PRO A 17 2.52 -4.06 26.76
N ALA A 18 1.22 -4.26 26.60
CA ALA A 18 0.64 -4.61 25.31
C ALA A 18 0.53 -3.38 24.42
N PHE A 19 0.84 -3.54 23.13
CA PHE A 19 0.92 -2.50 22.13
C PHE A 19 0.22 -2.93 20.84
N SER A 20 -0.68 -2.11 20.33
CA SER A 20 -1.23 -2.29 18.98
C SER A 20 -0.25 -1.71 17.97
N SER A 21 0.57 -2.56 17.38
CA SER A 21 1.60 -2.17 16.39
C SER A 21 0.99 -1.64 15.11
N GLU A 22 -0.20 -2.09 14.76
CA GLU A 22 -0.91 -1.75 13.53
C GLU A 22 -2.39 -1.48 13.80
N THR A 23 -2.75 -0.20 13.95
CA THR A 23 -4.13 0.26 13.94
C THR A 23 -4.41 0.86 12.57
N TYR A 24 -5.34 0.27 11.82
CA TYR A 24 -5.57 0.58 10.41
C TYR A 24 -6.59 1.71 10.23
N PRO A 25 -6.17 2.95 9.90
CA PRO A 25 -7.10 4.03 9.63
C PRO A 25 -7.68 4.01 8.21
N GLY A 26 -7.13 3.19 7.35
CA GLY A 26 -7.50 3.05 5.95
C GLY A 26 -7.20 1.66 5.42
N TRP A 27 -7.16 1.53 4.09
CA TRP A 27 -6.73 0.31 3.40
C TRP A 27 -6.21 0.63 2.00
N LEU A 28 -5.33 -0.23 1.51
CA LEU A 28 -4.79 -0.16 0.16
C LEU A 28 -5.85 -0.55 -0.89
N THR A 29 -5.59 -0.20 -2.13
CA THR A 29 -6.45 -0.56 -3.28
C THR A 29 -5.62 -1.33 -4.30
N HIS A 30 -6.10 -2.50 -4.70
CA HIS A 30 -5.47 -3.28 -5.76
C HIS A 30 -5.96 -2.84 -7.15
N TRP A 31 -5.22 -3.22 -8.16
CA TRP A 31 -5.60 -3.00 -9.54
C TRP A 31 -6.98 -3.63 -9.85
N GLY A 32 -7.85 -2.86 -10.49
CA GLY A 32 -9.20 -3.30 -10.84
C GLY A 32 -10.24 -3.23 -9.73
N GLU A 33 -9.86 -2.90 -8.51
CA GLU A 33 -10.78 -2.72 -7.39
C GLU A 33 -11.38 -1.30 -7.33
N LYS A 34 -12.50 -1.17 -6.61
CA LYS A 34 -12.99 0.13 -6.20
C LYS A 34 -12.06 0.73 -5.15
N TRP A 35 -11.91 2.05 -5.18
CA TRP A 35 -11.12 2.78 -4.18
C TRP A 35 -11.54 2.42 -2.76
N ALA A 36 -10.60 1.95 -1.95
CA ALA A 36 -10.86 1.54 -0.58
C ALA A 36 -11.30 2.74 0.28
N LYS A 37 -12.38 2.56 1.04
CA LYS A 37 -12.91 3.55 2.00
C LYS A 37 -13.42 2.82 3.24
N PRO A 38 -12.53 2.43 4.16
CA PRO A 38 -12.91 1.77 5.40
C PRO A 38 -13.80 2.62 6.30
N ASP A 39 -14.55 1.95 7.18
CA ASP A 39 -15.46 2.59 8.10
C ASP A 39 -14.75 3.47 9.14
N THR A 40 -14.96 4.78 9.04
CA THR A 40 -14.41 5.76 9.97
C THR A 40 -15.03 5.68 11.38
N ALA A 41 -16.27 5.21 11.50
CA ALA A 41 -16.92 5.07 12.80
C ALA A 41 -16.33 3.91 13.61
N GLY A 42 -16.00 2.81 12.95
CA GLY A 42 -15.28 1.67 13.52
C GLY A 42 -13.91 2.09 14.04
N LEU A 43 -13.13 2.77 13.21
CA LEU A 43 -11.82 3.32 13.60
C LEU A 43 -11.92 4.22 14.83
N LYS A 44 -12.89 5.13 14.85
CA LYS A 44 -13.09 6.04 16.01
C LYS A 44 -13.34 5.26 17.30
N LYS A 45 -14.21 4.24 17.26
CA LYS A 45 -14.51 3.39 18.42
C LYS A 45 -13.28 2.64 18.92
N GLU A 46 -12.51 2.05 18.00
CA GLU A 46 -11.27 1.33 18.33
C GLU A 46 -10.26 2.24 19.01
N VAL A 47 -9.96 3.39 18.39
CA VAL A 47 -8.98 4.33 18.93
C VAL A 47 -9.46 4.90 20.28
N GLU A 48 -10.75 5.21 20.43
CA GLU A 48 -11.30 5.69 21.70
C GLU A 48 -11.17 4.63 22.80
N PHE A 49 -11.43 3.37 22.50
CA PHE A 49 -11.23 2.25 23.42
C PHE A 49 -9.76 2.15 23.88
N LEU A 50 -8.81 2.21 22.95
CA LEU A 50 -7.38 2.14 23.26
C LEU A 50 -6.93 3.30 24.15
N LEU A 51 -7.36 4.53 23.85
CA LEU A 51 -7.03 5.71 24.63
C LEU A 51 -7.66 5.68 26.04
N LYS A 52 -8.93 5.31 26.17
CA LYS A 52 -9.61 5.14 27.47
C LYS A 52 -8.93 4.10 28.35
N SER A 53 -8.47 3.02 27.74
CA SER A 53 -7.79 1.93 28.42
C SER A 53 -6.31 2.19 28.66
N LYS A 54 -5.80 3.40 28.32
CA LYS A 54 -4.38 3.77 28.41
C LYS A 54 -3.44 2.78 27.71
N ARG A 55 -3.87 2.25 26.57
CA ARG A 55 -3.12 1.29 25.76
C ARG A 55 -2.34 2.03 24.68
N SER A 56 -1.15 1.53 24.39
CA SER A 56 -0.32 2.08 23.33
C SER A 56 -0.78 1.61 21.97
N LEU A 57 -0.72 2.49 20.97
CA LEU A 57 -1.08 2.20 19.59
C LEU A 57 -0.14 2.89 18.61
N ASN A 58 -0.04 2.32 17.42
CA ASN A 58 0.59 2.90 16.25
C ASN A 58 -0.38 2.83 15.07
N PHE A 59 -0.50 3.92 14.31
CA PHE A 59 -1.29 3.89 13.08
C PHE A 59 -0.49 3.32 11.92
N TYR A 60 -1.02 2.30 11.29
CA TYR A 60 -0.53 1.79 10.03
C TYR A 60 -1.59 2.04 8.93
N VAL A 61 -1.49 3.13 8.17
CA VAL A 61 -0.49 4.21 8.18
C VAL A 61 -1.18 5.56 8.40
N ILE A 62 -0.49 6.54 8.99
CA ILE A 62 -1.02 7.90 9.11
C ILE A 62 -0.98 8.65 7.76
N HIS A 63 -0.06 8.25 6.89
CA HIS A 63 0.15 8.71 5.52
C HIS A 63 0.68 7.53 4.69
N GLY A 64 0.01 7.18 3.63
CA GLY A 64 0.38 6.03 2.80
C GLY A 64 1.50 6.35 1.80
N GLY A 65 1.31 7.35 0.98
CA GLY A 65 2.26 7.79 -0.04
C GLY A 65 1.93 7.32 -1.45
N THR A 66 2.95 7.27 -2.30
CA THR A 66 2.84 6.96 -3.72
C THR A 66 3.87 5.91 -4.12
N ASN A 67 3.43 4.87 -4.79
CA ASN A 67 4.28 3.85 -5.40
C ASN A 67 4.75 4.35 -6.79
N PHE A 68 5.85 5.06 -6.84
CA PHE A 68 6.37 5.60 -8.10
C PHE A 68 6.98 4.49 -8.98
N GLY A 69 6.77 4.60 -10.30
CA GLY A 69 7.36 3.69 -11.28
C GLY A 69 6.92 2.23 -11.05
N PHE A 70 7.88 1.35 -10.79
CA PHE A 70 7.67 -0.09 -10.57
C PHE A 70 7.87 -0.49 -9.10
N THR A 71 7.57 0.39 -8.15
CA THR A 71 7.76 0.14 -6.71
C THR A 71 6.50 -0.34 -5.99
N ALA A 72 5.36 -0.46 -6.69
CA ALA A 72 4.15 -1.01 -6.12
C ALA A 72 4.36 -2.45 -5.66
N GLY A 73 3.82 -2.78 -4.49
CA GLY A 73 3.75 -4.15 -4.00
C GLY A 73 2.55 -4.92 -4.55
N ALA A 74 2.36 -6.12 -4.02
CA ALA A 74 1.19 -6.95 -4.29
C ALA A 74 0.88 -7.84 -3.09
N ASN A 75 -0.40 -8.20 -2.93
CA ASN A 75 -0.79 -9.30 -2.06
C ASN A 75 -0.93 -10.58 -2.89
N ALA A 76 -0.56 -11.72 -2.30
CA ALA A 76 -0.73 -13.04 -2.88
C ALA A 76 -1.16 -14.02 -1.78
N PHE A 77 -2.47 -14.19 -1.60
CA PHE A 77 -3.02 -15.09 -0.59
C PHE A 77 -3.02 -16.56 -1.02
N SER A 78 -2.87 -16.79 -2.32
CA SER A 78 -2.69 -18.12 -2.92
C SER A 78 -1.97 -17.97 -4.27
N PRO A 79 -1.48 -19.07 -4.87
CA PRO A 79 -0.84 -19.03 -6.19
C PRO A 79 -1.72 -18.49 -7.33
N THR A 80 -3.04 -18.38 -7.10
CA THR A 80 -4.01 -17.88 -8.10
C THR A 80 -4.64 -16.55 -7.70
N GLN A 81 -4.22 -15.94 -6.62
CA GLN A 81 -4.77 -14.68 -6.09
C GLN A 81 -3.68 -13.61 -5.98
N TYR A 82 -3.13 -13.25 -7.12
CA TYR A 82 -2.19 -12.15 -7.22
C TYR A 82 -2.96 -10.83 -7.34
N GLN A 83 -2.74 -9.90 -6.42
CA GLN A 83 -3.45 -8.62 -6.32
C GLN A 83 -2.44 -7.49 -6.27
N PRO A 84 -2.01 -6.94 -7.40
CA PRO A 84 -1.04 -5.86 -7.45
C PRO A 84 -1.66 -4.55 -6.95
N ASP A 85 -0.90 -3.81 -6.16
CA ASP A 85 -1.27 -2.48 -5.71
C ASP A 85 -1.23 -1.49 -6.89
N ILE A 86 -2.06 -0.47 -6.82
CA ILE A 86 -2.00 0.65 -7.76
C ILE A 86 -0.90 1.65 -7.37
N THR A 87 -0.59 2.58 -8.28
CA THR A 87 0.41 3.63 -8.05
C THR A 87 0.10 4.47 -6.81
N SER A 88 -1.15 4.83 -6.60
CA SER A 88 -1.53 5.55 -5.39
C SER A 88 -1.61 4.61 -4.19
N TYR A 89 -0.85 4.92 -3.16
CA TYR A 89 -0.99 4.31 -1.84
C TYR A 89 -1.61 5.33 -0.87
N ASP A 90 -2.62 6.08 -1.33
CA ASP A 90 -3.36 7.06 -0.51
C ASP A 90 -3.91 6.43 0.77
N TYR A 91 -4.30 5.17 0.68
CA TYR A 91 -4.75 4.36 1.82
C TYR A 91 -6.03 4.87 2.48
N ASP A 92 -6.69 5.88 1.92
CA ASP A 92 -7.72 6.65 2.63
C ASP A 92 -7.23 7.07 4.04
N ALA A 93 -5.95 7.40 4.13
CA ALA A 93 -5.24 7.70 5.36
C ALA A 93 -5.67 9.04 5.97
N PRO A 94 -5.38 9.28 7.27
CA PRO A 94 -5.62 10.58 7.90
C PRO A 94 -4.91 11.75 7.20
N ILE A 95 -3.72 11.52 6.66
CA ILE A 95 -3.03 12.47 5.80
C ILE A 95 -3.03 11.90 4.39
N ASN A 96 -3.59 12.62 3.42
CA ASN A 96 -3.68 12.13 2.06
C ASN A 96 -2.32 12.15 1.34
N GLU A 97 -2.27 11.56 0.15
CA GLU A 97 -1.07 11.43 -0.69
C GLU A 97 -0.37 12.78 -0.96
N GLN A 98 -1.09 13.89 -0.96
CA GLN A 98 -0.56 15.25 -1.12
C GLN A 98 -0.03 15.88 0.18
N GLY A 99 -0.02 15.14 1.30
CA GLY A 99 0.40 15.66 2.61
C GLY A 99 -0.65 16.55 3.30
N ARG A 100 -1.92 16.48 2.89
CA ARG A 100 -3.00 17.30 3.46
C ARG A 100 -3.82 16.52 4.48
N PRO A 101 -4.18 17.13 5.63
CA PRO A 101 -5.07 16.50 6.59
C PRO A 101 -6.46 16.31 6.01
N THR A 102 -7.03 15.12 6.22
CA THR A 102 -8.39 14.75 5.82
C THR A 102 -9.38 14.92 6.99
N ALA A 103 -10.66 14.71 6.72
CA ALA A 103 -11.67 14.67 7.78
C ALA A 103 -11.33 13.63 8.87
N LYS A 104 -10.72 12.51 8.48
CA LYS A 104 -10.27 11.45 9.37
C LYS A 104 -9.15 11.92 10.30
N TYR A 105 -8.20 12.71 9.79
CA TYR A 105 -7.17 13.36 10.61
C TYR A 105 -7.78 14.25 11.68
N PHE A 106 -8.71 15.11 11.30
CA PHE A 106 -9.36 16.01 12.27
C PHE A 106 -10.17 15.24 13.30
N MET A 107 -10.86 14.17 12.91
CA MET A 107 -11.59 13.31 13.84
C MET A 107 -10.64 12.67 14.85
N LEU A 108 -9.52 12.08 14.41
CA LEU A 108 -8.52 11.47 15.28
C LEU A 108 -7.85 12.52 16.18
N ARG A 109 -7.45 13.67 15.63
CA ARG A 109 -6.87 14.77 16.40
C ARG A 109 -7.79 15.24 17.53
N ASN A 110 -9.07 15.46 17.23
CA ASN A 110 -10.06 15.88 18.21
C ASN A 110 -10.33 14.80 19.27
N LEU A 111 -10.24 13.54 18.89
CA LEU A 111 -10.36 12.42 19.82
C LEU A 111 -9.16 12.36 20.76
N ILE A 112 -7.94 12.35 20.22
CA ILE A 112 -6.68 12.26 20.98
C ILE A 112 -6.56 13.43 21.98
N LYS A 113 -6.94 14.65 21.56
CA LYS A 113 -6.91 15.84 22.43
C LYS A 113 -7.63 15.66 23.76
N LYS A 114 -8.60 14.76 23.86
CA LYS A 114 -9.35 14.50 25.10
C LYS A 114 -8.57 13.65 26.12
N TYR A 115 -7.50 13.01 25.69
CA TYR A 115 -6.76 12.01 26.47
C TYR A 115 -5.29 12.37 26.71
N VAL A 116 -4.84 13.50 26.18
CA VAL A 116 -3.49 14.01 26.40
C VAL A 116 -3.51 15.27 27.23
N ASP A 117 -2.49 15.48 28.05
CA ASP A 117 -2.32 16.61 28.96
C ASP A 117 -1.38 17.70 28.44
N TYR A 118 -0.87 17.52 27.23
CA TYR A 118 0.01 18.48 26.56
C TYR A 118 -0.70 19.19 25.39
N LYS A 119 -0.19 20.36 25.01
CA LYS A 119 -0.69 21.12 23.85
C LYS A 119 -0.32 20.39 22.57
N ILE A 120 -1.31 19.94 21.81
CA ILE A 120 -1.10 19.35 20.49
C ILE A 120 -0.58 20.43 19.54
N PRO A 121 0.49 20.16 18.77
CA PRO A 121 1.07 21.10 17.81
C PRO A 121 0.04 21.61 16.78
N GLU A 122 0.25 22.79 16.26
CA GLU A 122 -0.57 23.33 15.18
C GLU A 122 -0.35 22.55 13.89
N ILE A 123 -1.36 22.56 13.03
CA ILE A 123 -1.26 21.92 11.72
C ILE A 123 -0.41 22.82 10.82
N PRO A 124 0.64 22.33 10.19
CA PRO A 124 1.46 23.14 9.30
C PRO A 124 0.66 23.60 8.07
N GLU A 125 1.10 24.69 7.48
CA GLU A 125 0.54 25.18 6.23
C GLU A 125 0.65 24.12 5.12
N PRO A 126 -0.39 23.96 4.30
CA PRO A 126 -0.38 22.98 3.22
C PRO A 126 0.73 23.28 2.21
N VAL A 127 1.38 22.25 1.70
CA VAL A 127 2.33 22.35 0.60
C VAL A 127 1.67 23.05 -0.60
N LYS A 128 2.35 24.03 -1.18
CA LYS A 128 1.87 24.75 -2.37
C LYS A 128 1.72 23.79 -3.55
N ARG A 129 0.64 23.95 -4.30
CA ARG A 129 0.47 23.24 -5.57
C ARG A 129 1.36 23.90 -6.62
N ILE A 130 1.93 23.09 -7.48
CA ILE A 130 2.60 23.52 -8.70
C ILE A 130 1.74 23.10 -9.89
N GLU A 131 1.73 23.92 -10.93
CA GLU A 131 1.20 23.56 -12.23
C GLU A 131 2.37 23.24 -13.14
N ILE A 132 2.37 22.06 -13.73
CA ILE A 132 3.36 21.67 -14.72
C ILE A 132 2.73 21.94 -16.08
N PRO A 133 3.31 22.82 -16.91
CA PRO A 133 2.79 23.09 -18.24
C PRO A 133 2.88 21.86 -19.13
N GLU A 134 2.14 21.85 -20.22
CA GLU A 134 2.21 20.79 -21.23
C GLU A 134 3.66 20.63 -21.72
N ILE A 135 4.17 19.41 -21.60
CA ILE A 135 5.51 19.06 -22.05
C ILE A 135 5.38 18.29 -23.36
N ARG A 136 5.94 18.84 -24.43
CA ARG A 136 6.05 18.14 -25.72
C ARG A 136 7.28 17.26 -25.73
N MET A 137 7.09 15.94 -25.79
CA MET A 137 8.19 14.98 -25.92
C MET A 137 8.88 15.16 -27.27
N GLN A 138 10.19 15.38 -27.27
CA GLN A 138 10.99 15.58 -28.47
C GLN A 138 11.69 14.31 -28.95
N GLN A 139 11.91 13.38 -28.03
CA GLN A 139 12.60 12.11 -28.33
C GLN A 139 11.71 10.95 -27.88
N THR A 140 11.54 9.97 -28.75
CA THR A 140 10.81 8.75 -28.48
C THR A 140 11.63 7.56 -28.96
N SER A 141 11.56 6.45 -28.27
CA SER A 141 12.13 5.16 -28.70
C SER A 141 11.11 4.07 -28.48
N SER A 142 11.05 3.12 -29.43
CA SER A 142 10.24 1.93 -29.25
C SER A 142 10.95 0.97 -28.30
N ILE A 143 10.21 0.38 -27.35
CA ILE A 143 10.75 -0.65 -26.47
C ILE A 143 11.32 -1.85 -27.28
N TRP A 144 10.71 -2.15 -28.44
CA TRP A 144 11.13 -3.24 -29.33
C TRP A 144 12.49 -3.00 -30.00
N GLN A 145 12.93 -1.76 -30.06
CA GLN A 145 14.24 -1.37 -30.63
C GLN A 145 15.35 -1.34 -29.59
N ALA A 146 14.99 -1.40 -28.31
CA ALA A 146 15.91 -1.28 -27.19
C ALA A 146 15.93 -2.53 -26.29
N LEU A 147 15.53 -3.69 -26.83
CA LEU A 147 15.54 -4.94 -26.06
C LEU A 147 16.99 -5.36 -25.74
N PRO A 148 17.26 -5.83 -24.53
CA PRO A 148 18.54 -6.43 -24.17
C PRO A 148 18.73 -7.76 -24.88
N LEU A 149 19.94 -8.33 -24.80
CA LEU A 149 20.19 -9.66 -25.28
C LEU A 149 19.32 -10.68 -24.53
N PRO A 150 18.69 -11.64 -25.26
CA PRO A 150 17.80 -12.60 -24.62
C PRO A 150 18.58 -13.61 -23.79
N VAL A 151 17.98 -13.98 -22.65
CA VAL A 151 18.41 -15.14 -21.85
C VAL A 151 17.52 -16.32 -22.21
N TYR A 152 18.10 -17.45 -22.46
CA TYR A 152 17.38 -18.69 -22.83
C TYR A 152 17.12 -19.54 -21.60
N SER A 153 15.86 -19.95 -21.44
CA SER A 153 15.43 -20.85 -20.38
C SER A 153 14.41 -21.86 -20.91
N PRO A 154 14.39 -23.11 -20.42
CA PRO A 154 13.43 -24.12 -20.84
C PRO A 154 11.99 -23.78 -20.39
N GLN A 155 11.84 -22.91 -19.43
CA GLN A 155 10.55 -22.44 -18.90
C GLN A 155 10.64 -20.95 -18.53
N PRO A 156 9.51 -20.24 -18.46
CA PRO A 156 9.49 -18.88 -17.92
C PRO A 156 10.09 -18.85 -16.51
N VAL A 157 10.94 -17.87 -16.26
CA VAL A 157 11.52 -17.59 -14.93
C VAL A 157 11.18 -16.18 -14.50
N PRO A 158 10.99 -15.90 -13.20
CA PRO A 158 10.74 -14.54 -12.73
C PRO A 158 11.98 -13.66 -12.92
N MET A 159 11.78 -12.35 -12.98
CA MET A 159 12.85 -11.39 -13.27
C MET A 159 13.95 -11.39 -12.19
N GLU A 160 13.63 -11.73 -10.97
CA GLU A 160 14.59 -11.82 -9.86
C GLU A 160 15.65 -12.90 -10.09
N MET A 161 15.32 -13.97 -10.83
CA MET A 161 16.29 -14.97 -11.25
C MET A 161 17.24 -14.48 -12.36
N LEU A 162 16.97 -13.31 -12.91
CA LEU A 162 17.79 -12.62 -13.91
C LEU A 162 18.45 -11.37 -13.33
N ASP A 163 18.60 -11.30 -12.01
CA ASP A 163 19.17 -10.17 -11.26
C ASP A 163 18.43 -8.83 -11.52
N GLN A 164 17.15 -8.90 -11.86
CA GLN A 164 16.29 -7.75 -12.07
C GLN A 164 15.16 -7.75 -11.03
N ASN A 165 15.00 -6.66 -10.30
CA ASN A 165 13.95 -6.53 -9.26
C ASN A 165 12.89 -5.46 -9.58
N GLN A 166 13.02 -4.74 -10.67
CA GLN A 166 12.09 -3.71 -11.12
C GLN A 166 12.02 -3.64 -12.64
N GLY A 167 10.89 -3.21 -13.18
CA GLY A 167 10.74 -2.97 -14.61
C GLY A 167 9.81 -3.97 -15.29
N LEU A 168 10.14 -4.35 -16.50
CA LEU A 168 9.36 -5.24 -17.37
C LEU A 168 10.21 -6.43 -17.80
N ILE A 169 9.59 -7.59 -17.97
CA ILE A 169 10.19 -8.76 -18.59
C ILE A 169 9.38 -9.15 -19.83
N LEU A 170 10.07 -9.45 -20.91
CA LEU A 170 9.48 -9.95 -22.15
C LEU A 170 9.75 -11.44 -22.28
N TYR A 171 8.72 -12.25 -22.28
CA TYR A 171 8.79 -13.65 -22.60
C TYR A 171 8.47 -13.86 -24.07
N SER A 172 9.29 -14.62 -24.76
CA SER A 172 9.05 -15.02 -26.17
C SER A 172 9.35 -16.49 -26.38
N THR A 173 8.53 -17.16 -27.20
CA THR A 173 8.76 -18.53 -27.59
C THR A 173 8.28 -18.76 -29.00
N LYS A 174 8.81 -19.80 -29.67
CA LYS A 174 8.39 -20.20 -30.99
C LYS A 174 7.57 -21.49 -30.89
N LEU A 175 6.31 -21.42 -31.33
CA LEU A 175 5.44 -22.59 -31.41
C LEU A 175 5.67 -23.28 -32.78
N VAL A 176 5.98 -24.56 -32.75
CA VAL A 176 6.18 -25.36 -33.95
C VAL A 176 5.07 -26.39 -34.08
N GLY A 177 4.45 -26.48 -35.29
CA GLY A 177 3.38 -27.45 -35.55
C GLY A 177 2.06 -27.20 -34.83
N HIS A 178 1.83 -26.00 -34.38
CA HIS A 178 0.63 -25.63 -33.59
C HIS A 178 -0.64 -25.57 -34.46
N LYS A 179 -1.72 -26.20 -34.01
CA LYS A 179 -3.03 -26.23 -34.70
C LYS A 179 -4.02 -25.15 -34.21
N GLY A 180 -3.57 -24.14 -33.54
CA GLY A 180 -4.43 -23.16 -32.86
C GLY A 180 -4.92 -23.68 -31.51
N GLY A 181 -5.24 -22.77 -30.60
CA GLY A 181 -5.71 -23.09 -29.24
C GLY A 181 -5.71 -21.86 -28.36
N LYS A 182 -6.26 -22.03 -27.15
CA LYS A 182 -6.26 -20.99 -26.12
C LYS A 182 -4.93 -20.99 -25.39
N LEU A 183 -4.26 -19.83 -25.34
CA LEU A 183 -3.15 -19.62 -24.42
C LEU A 183 -3.73 -19.34 -23.04
N THR A 184 -3.33 -20.12 -22.06
CA THR A 184 -3.65 -19.86 -20.65
C THR A 184 -2.34 -19.57 -19.92
N ILE A 185 -2.26 -18.40 -19.32
CA ILE A 185 -1.16 -17.98 -18.46
C ILE A 185 -1.69 -18.00 -17.04
N TRP A 186 -1.04 -18.75 -16.18
CA TRP A 186 -1.31 -18.69 -14.75
C TRP A 186 -0.54 -17.52 -14.17
N GLU A 187 -1.22 -16.66 -13.46
CA GLU A 187 -0.54 -15.63 -12.67
C GLU A 187 0.29 -16.33 -11.58
N PRO A 188 1.57 -15.99 -11.42
CA PRO A 188 2.46 -16.61 -10.45
C PRO A 188 2.07 -16.30 -9.01
#